data_ca51b4dd4eabe383c26d172b4752de24
#
_entry.id   ca51b4dd4eabe383c26d172b4752de24
#
_cell.length_a   1.000
_cell.length_b   1.000
_cell.length_c   1.000
_cell.angle_alpha   90.00
_cell.angle_beta   90.00
_cell.angle_gamma   90.00
#
_symmetry.space_group_name_H-M   'P 1'
#
loop_
_entity.id
_entity.type
_entity.pdbx_description
1 polymer ?
#
loop_
_entity_poly.entity_id
_entity_poly.type
_entity_poly.pdbx_seq_one_letter_code
_entity_poly.pdbx_strand_id
1 'polypeptide(L)'
;EEVEKYLDYVKKRTELDRMANHSVTGVFSGSYAINPFTGEAIPVWISEYVLAGYGTGAIMAVPAHDSRDYAFAKHFNLPIIPLIEGADVSEESFDAKEGIVTNSPVAGKSSMDGFSLNGLTVKEAIAATKKFVTEKGIGRVKVNYRLRDAIFSRQRYWGEPFPVYYKDGMPQMVPEECLPLELPEIETYKPTETGEPPLGRAKKWAWDAEKKEVVDKSLVDNKTVFPLELNTMPGRSEE
;
A
#
# COMPACT_ATOMS: atom_id res chain seq x y z
N GLU A 1 27.44 -11.43 2.14
CA GLU A 1 27.60 -11.35 3.61
C GLU A 1 26.89 -10.12 4.21
N GLU A 2 27.16 -8.88 3.78
CA GLU A 2 26.48 -7.69 4.28
C GLU A 2 24.98 -7.70 4.00
N VAL A 3 24.59 -8.07 2.79
CA VAL A 3 23.19 -8.23 2.39
C VAL A 3 22.48 -9.27 3.25
N GLU A 4 23.07 -10.40 3.52
CA GLU A 4 22.50 -11.45 4.37
C GLU A 4 22.30 -10.96 5.80
N LYS A 5 23.28 -10.27 6.38
CA LYS A 5 23.17 -9.65 7.71
C LYS A 5 22.02 -8.64 7.77
N TYR A 6 21.89 -7.81 6.73
CA TYR A 6 20.82 -6.84 6.65
C TYR A 6 19.45 -7.51 6.50
N LEU A 7 19.32 -8.55 5.68
CA LEU A 7 18.09 -9.32 5.53
C LEU A 7 17.67 -10.00 6.85
N ASP A 8 18.61 -10.54 7.61
CA ASP A 8 18.35 -11.15 8.91
C ASP A 8 17.92 -10.11 9.96
N TYR A 9 18.44 -8.90 9.88
CA TYR A 9 17.97 -7.76 10.68
C TYR A 9 16.51 -7.39 10.33
N VAL A 10 16.20 -7.24 9.04
CA VAL A 10 14.88 -6.81 8.57
C VAL A 10 13.79 -7.85 8.80
N LYS A 11 14.11 -9.15 8.67
CA LYS A 11 13.15 -10.26 8.91
C LYS A 11 12.57 -10.27 10.33
N LYS A 12 13.29 -9.73 11.30
CA LYS A 12 12.87 -9.67 12.71
C LYS A 12 11.91 -8.51 13.00
N ARG A 13 11.62 -7.66 12.02
CA ARG A 13 10.80 -6.46 12.17
C ARG A 13 9.44 -6.62 11.50
N THR A 14 8.40 -6.18 12.20
CA THR A 14 7.05 -6.13 11.65
C THR A 14 6.89 -4.94 10.68
N GLU A 15 5.84 -4.95 9.86
CA GLU A 15 5.53 -3.82 8.98
C GLU A 15 5.24 -2.54 9.78
N LEU A 16 4.58 -2.67 10.93
CA LEU A 16 4.32 -1.55 11.84
C LEU A 16 5.63 -0.97 12.40
N ASP A 17 6.59 -1.81 12.79
CA ASP A 17 7.91 -1.35 13.25
C ASP A 17 8.65 -0.58 12.16
N ARG A 18 8.53 -1.03 10.91
CA ARG A 18 9.15 -0.35 9.74
C ARG A 18 8.51 1.00 9.45
N MET A 19 7.18 1.09 9.57
CA MET A 19 6.46 2.36 9.37
C MET A 19 6.73 3.38 10.47
N ALA A 20 6.95 2.92 11.71
CA ALA A 20 7.24 3.77 12.87
C ALA A 20 8.73 4.16 12.96
N ASN A 21 9.61 3.44 12.30
CA ASN A 21 11.05 3.69 12.37
C ASN A 21 11.46 4.78 11.37
N HIS A 22 12.00 5.86 11.91
CA HIS A 22 12.56 6.98 11.12
C HIS A 22 14.08 6.88 10.90
N SER A 23 14.73 5.81 11.38
CA SER A 23 16.16 5.63 11.15
C SER A 23 16.42 5.20 9.70
N VAL A 24 17.44 5.83 9.10
CA VAL A 24 17.86 5.47 7.75
C VAL A 24 18.75 4.24 7.82
N THR A 25 18.27 3.14 7.23
CA THR A 25 19.05 1.89 7.13
C THR A 25 18.99 1.34 5.71
N GLY A 26 20.02 0.62 5.31
CA GLY A 26 20.05 0.00 3.98
C GLY A 26 21.40 -0.65 3.70
N VAL A 27 21.45 -1.43 2.63
CA VAL A 27 22.67 -2.07 2.14
C VAL A 27 22.71 -2.05 0.62
N PHE A 28 23.89 -1.80 0.07
CA PHE A 28 24.09 -1.90 -1.38
C PHE A 28 24.02 -3.37 -1.81
N SER A 29 23.19 -3.65 -2.82
CA SER A 29 23.00 -5.04 -3.30
C SER A 29 24.19 -5.61 -4.07
N GLY A 30 25.14 -4.77 -4.46
CA GLY A 30 26.21 -5.13 -5.38
C GLY A 30 25.81 -5.08 -6.86
N SER A 31 24.56 -4.71 -7.16
CA SER A 31 24.01 -4.70 -8.52
C SER A 31 23.58 -3.29 -8.94
N TYR A 32 23.48 -3.10 -10.25
CA TYR A 32 23.00 -1.88 -10.88
C TYR A 32 21.83 -2.18 -11.81
N ALA A 33 20.89 -1.27 -11.88
CA ALA A 33 19.82 -1.26 -12.86
C ALA A 33 20.14 -0.24 -13.95
N ILE A 34 19.71 -0.50 -15.17
CA ILE A 34 19.84 0.47 -16.26
C ILE A 34 18.60 1.37 -16.26
N ASN A 35 18.81 2.68 -16.13
CA ASN A 35 17.74 3.65 -16.28
C ASN A 35 17.23 3.61 -17.72
N PRO A 36 15.97 3.23 -17.97
CA PRO A 36 15.46 3.04 -19.32
C PRO A 36 15.38 4.35 -20.13
N PHE A 37 15.43 5.50 -19.46
CA PHE A 37 15.36 6.80 -20.16
C PHE A 37 16.74 7.31 -20.58
N THR A 38 17.78 7.05 -19.81
CA THR A 38 19.13 7.60 -20.04
C THR A 38 20.16 6.55 -20.46
N GLY A 39 19.88 5.26 -20.20
CA GLY A 39 20.85 4.18 -20.40
C GLY A 39 21.93 4.14 -19.32
N GLU A 40 21.88 5.00 -18.31
CA GLU A 40 22.88 5.01 -17.23
C GLU A 40 22.62 3.94 -16.20
N ALA A 41 23.69 3.39 -15.65
CA ALA A 41 23.62 2.44 -14.54
C ALA A 41 23.36 3.18 -13.22
N ILE A 42 22.30 2.79 -12.53
CA ILE A 42 21.93 3.32 -11.21
C ILE A 42 22.07 2.20 -10.16
N PRO A 43 22.61 2.48 -8.95
CA PRO A 43 22.85 1.47 -7.95
C PRO A 43 21.54 0.97 -7.35
N VAL A 44 21.45 -0.35 -7.12
CA VAL A 44 20.30 -0.99 -6.47
C VAL A 44 20.62 -1.20 -5.00
N TRP A 45 19.80 -0.62 -4.13
CA TRP A 45 19.91 -0.72 -2.68
C TRP A 45 18.73 -1.49 -2.09
N ILE A 46 18.96 -2.15 -0.97
CA ILE A 46 17.93 -2.82 -0.18
C ILE A 46 17.71 -1.99 1.08
N SER A 47 16.48 -1.56 1.33
CA SER A 47 16.14 -0.75 2.49
C SER A 47 14.74 -1.05 3.03
N GLU A 48 14.60 -1.01 4.35
CA GLU A 48 13.34 -1.33 5.02
C GLU A 48 12.23 -0.29 4.81
N TYR A 49 12.57 0.95 4.44
CA TYR A 49 11.54 1.96 4.17
C TYR A 49 10.79 1.73 2.85
N VAL A 50 11.33 0.89 1.96
CA VAL A 50 10.67 0.48 0.72
C VAL A 50 9.72 -0.68 1.02
N LEU A 51 8.42 -0.41 1.04
CA LEU A 51 7.42 -1.40 1.39
C LEU A 51 7.13 -2.35 0.23
N ALA A 52 7.12 -3.66 0.49
CA ALA A 52 6.85 -4.69 -0.51
C ALA A 52 5.44 -4.59 -1.12
N GLY A 53 4.46 -4.08 -0.35
CA GLY A 53 3.08 -3.83 -0.81
C GLY A 53 2.91 -2.60 -1.70
N TYR A 54 3.96 -1.78 -1.87
CA TYR A 54 3.89 -0.59 -2.71
C TYR A 54 4.40 -0.92 -4.13
N GLY A 55 3.50 -0.91 -5.12
CA GLY A 55 3.84 -1.21 -6.50
C GLY A 55 4.31 -2.67 -6.70
N THR A 56 5.57 -2.83 -7.08
CA THR A 56 6.23 -4.14 -7.27
C THR A 56 7.16 -4.49 -6.10
N GLY A 57 7.22 -3.65 -5.07
CA GLY A 57 8.23 -3.75 -4.01
C GLY A 57 9.60 -3.17 -4.40
N ALA A 58 9.71 -2.61 -5.62
CA ALA A 58 10.88 -1.86 -6.07
C ALA A 58 10.45 -0.46 -6.50
N ILE A 59 11.20 0.55 -6.10
CA ILE A 59 10.98 1.95 -6.43
C ILE A 59 12.20 2.53 -7.15
N MET A 60 11.98 3.52 -8.01
CA MET A 60 13.03 4.42 -8.44
C MET A 60 13.00 5.63 -7.50
N ALA A 61 14.04 5.79 -6.68
CA ALA A 61 14.13 6.88 -5.71
C ALA A 61 14.31 8.23 -6.41
N VAL A 62 13.74 9.28 -5.82
CA VAL A 62 13.86 10.67 -6.29
C VAL A 62 14.32 11.57 -5.15
N PRO A 63 15.60 11.49 -4.75
CA PRO A 63 16.11 12.17 -3.56
C PRO A 63 15.86 13.68 -3.50
N ALA A 64 15.86 14.35 -4.65
CA ALA A 64 15.63 15.79 -4.70
C ALA A 64 14.19 16.21 -4.33
N HIS A 65 13.20 15.29 -4.41
CA HIS A 65 11.77 15.63 -4.31
C HIS A 65 10.97 14.67 -3.43
N ASP A 66 11.65 13.88 -2.61
CA ASP A 66 11.06 13.04 -1.55
C ASP A 66 11.96 13.05 -0.33
N SER A 67 11.42 13.41 0.82
CA SER A 67 12.19 13.61 2.05
C SER A 67 12.83 12.31 2.58
N ARG A 68 12.21 11.16 2.38
CA ARG A 68 12.78 9.86 2.78
C ARG A 68 13.92 9.45 1.87
N ASP A 69 13.74 9.60 0.56
CA ASP A 69 14.77 9.34 -0.43
C ASP A 69 15.96 10.30 -0.25
N TYR A 70 15.69 11.57 0.12
CA TYR A 70 16.70 12.57 0.43
C TYR A 70 17.55 12.15 1.63
N ALA A 71 16.90 11.79 2.74
CA ALA A 71 17.59 11.34 3.94
C ALA A 71 18.45 10.09 3.64
N PHE A 72 17.94 9.17 2.85
CA PHE A 72 18.69 7.99 2.40
C PHE A 72 19.90 8.36 1.56
N ALA A 73 19.73 9.22 0.56
CA ALA A 73 20.81 9.65 -0.32
C ALA A 73 21.91 10.42 0.44
N LYS A 74 21.54 11.28 1.38
CA LYS A 74 22.50 11.99 2.25
C LYS A 74 23.27 11.00 3.13
N HIS A 75 22.59 10.04 3.75
CA HIS A 75 23.20 9.06 4.64
C HIS A 75 24.25 8.18 3.92
N PHE A 76 23.92 7.74 2.70
CA PHE A 76 24.80 6.87 1.89
C PHE A 76 25.64 7.63 0.86
N ASN A 77 25.67 8.97 0.93
CA ASN A 77 26.43 9.83 0.03
C ASN A 77 26.13 9.59 -1.45
N LEU A 78 24.86 9.42 -1.79
CA LEU A 78 24.39 9.23 -3.16
C LEU A 78 24.10 10.56 -3.85
N PRO A 79 24.19 10.66 -5.19
CA PRO A 79 23.88 11.88 -5.92
C PRO A 79 22.44 12.34 -5.72
N ILE A 80 22.25 13.66 -5.53
CA ILE A 80 20.94 14.31 -5.46
C ILE A 80 20.87 15.33 -6.59
N ILE A 81 19.99 15.09 -7.56
CA ILE A 81 19.85 15.93 -8.77
C ILE A 81 18.48 16.61 -8.72
N PRO A 82 18.41 17.95 -8.57
CA PRO A 82 17.14 18.66 -8.59
C PRO A 82 16.49 18.58 -9.97
N LEU A 83 15.20 18.26 -10.00
CA LEU A 83 14.41 18.12 -11.24
C LEU A 83 13.43 19.28 -11.47
N ILE A 84 13.35 20.22 -10.52
CA ILE A 84 12.51 21.42 -10.63
C ILE A 84 13.42 22.63 -10.71
N GLU A 85 13.12 23.52 -11.65
CA GLU A 85 13.87 24.76 -11.85
C GLU A 85 13.85 25.64 -10.60
N GLY A 86 15.01 26.10 -10.16
CA GLY A 86 15.15 26.91 -8.95
C GLY A 86 15.01 26.16 -7.62
N ALA A 87 14.86 24.83 -7.63
CA ALA A 87 14.83 24.06 -6.40
C ALA A 87 16.20 24.03 -5.74
N ASP A 88 16.27 24.50 -4.48
CA ASP A 88 17.44 24.33 -3.61
C ASP A 88 17.28 23.05 -2.80
N VAL A 89 18.19 22.11 -3.01
CA VAL A 89 18.23 20.79 -2.35
C VAL A 89 19.52 20.62 -1.52
N SER A 90 20.15 21.70 -1.12
CA SER A 90 21.40 21.68 -0.32
C SER A 90 21.17 21.15 1.09
N GLU A 91 20.10 21.57 1.75
CA GLU A 91 19.80 21.25 3.15
C GLU A 91 18.65 20.25 3.31
N GLU A 92 17.63 20.32 2.44
CA GLU A 92 16.45 19.47 2.49
C GLU A 92 15.93 19.15 1.08
N SER A 93 14.98 18.18 0.96
CA SER A 93 14.29 17.89 -0.28
C SER A 93 13.29 18.98 -0.65
N PHE A 94 13.10 19.20 -1.93
CA PHE A 94 12.09 20.12 -2.45
C PHE A 94 10.82 19.32 -2.82
N ASP A 95 9.92 19.14 -1.86
CA ASP A 95 8.75 18.25 -1.98
C ASP A 95 7.57 18.87 -2.72
N ALA A 96 7.68 20.09 -3.26
CA ALA A 96 6.63 20.70 -4.07
C ALA A 96 6.38 19.90 -5.35
N LYS A 97 5.10 19.65 -5.64
CA LYS A 97 4.66 18.86 -6.81
C LYS A 97 4.31 19.75 -8.01
N GLU A 98 4.78 20.98 -8.02
CA GLU A 98 4.55 21.98 -9.05
C GLU A 98 5.86 22.62 -9.46
N GLY A 99 5.95 23.12 -10.68
CA GLY A 99 7.11 23.79 -11.24
C GLY A 99 7.46 23.33 -12.65
N ILE A 100 8.55 23.86 -13.17
CA ILE A 100 9.09 23.49 -14.47
C ILE A 100 10.19 22.46 -14.29
N VAL A 101 10.12 21.39 -15.06
CA VAL A 101 11.08 20.29 -15.01
C VAL A 101 12.39 20.68 -15.68
N THR A 102 13.50 20.37 -15.01
CA THR A 102 14.86 20.55 -15.51
C THR A 102 15.68 19.28 -15.25
N ASN A 103 16.90 19.20 -15.78
CA ASN A 103 17.80 18.06 -15.59
C ASN A 103 17.20 16.69 -15.94
N SER A 104 16.25 16.65 -16.88
CA SER A 104 15.59 15.41 -17.30
C SER A 104 15.52 15.31 -18.85
N PRO A 105 16.65 15.01 -19.53
CA PRO A 105 17.97 14.65 -18.98
C PRO A 105 18.81 15.85 -18.50
N VAL A 106 19.84 15.54 -17.73
CA VAL A 106 20.87 16.53 -17.37
C VAL A 106 21.55 17.06 -18.65
N ALA A 107 21.91 18.32 -18.68
CA ALA A 107 22.57 18.95 -19.81
C ALA A 107 23.82 18.17 -20.27
N GLY A 108 23.93 17.91 -21.58
CA GLY A 108 25.01 17.12 -22.17
C GLY A 108 24.88 15.59 -22.01
N LYS A 109 23.84 15.08 -21.37
CA LYS A 109 23.53 13.65 -21.29
C LYS A 109 22.59 13.25 -22.42
N SER A 110 22.76 12.02 -22.91
CA SER A 110 21.84 11.42 -23.88
C SER A 110 20.58 10.87 -23.19
N SER A 111 19.52 10.74 -23.97
CA SER A 111 18.29 10.07 -23.55
C SER A 111 17.79 9.13 -24.64
N MET A 112 16.96 8.17 -24.27
CA MET A 112 16.33 7.23 -25.20
C MET A 112 15.51 8.03 -26.23
N ASP A 113 15.83 7.86 -27.51
CA ASP A 113 15.13 8.51 -28.64
C ASP A 113 14.98 10.04 -28.51
N GLY A 114 15.89 10.69 -27.81
CA GLY A 114 15.81 12.12 -27.57
C GLY A 114 14.71 12.56 -26.60
N PHE A 115 14.14 11.62 -25.81
CA PHE A 115 13.09 11.93 -24.86
C PHE A 115 13.58 12.93 -23.80
N SER A 116 12.84 14.03 -23.64
CA SER A 116 13.17 15.07 -22.68
C SER A 116 11.91 15.60 -22.01
N LEU A 117 12.03 15.88 -20.72
CA LEU A 117 10.99 16.51 -19.91
C LEU A 117 11.34 17.96 -19.56
N ASN A 118 12.54 18.42 -19.93
CA ASN A 118 13.00 19.78 -19.64
C ASN A 118 12.06 20.83 -20.24
N GLY A 119 11.69 21.82 -19.45
CA GLY A 119 10.79 22.90 -19.83
C GLY A 119 9.30 22.57 -19.73
N LEU A 120 8.92 21.34 -19.40
CA LEU A 120 7.54 20.97 -19.15
C LEU A 120 7.14 21.27 -17.70
N THR A 121 5.87 21.57 -17.49
CA THR A 121 5.31 21.53 -16.11
C THR A 121 5.32 20.10 -15.59
N VAL A 122 5.35 19.92 -14.28
CA VAL A 122 5.30 18.59 -13.65
C VAL A 122 4.11 17.77 -14.17
N LYS A 123 2.95 18.39 -14.35
CA LYS A 123 1.74 17.71 -14.86
C LYS A 123 1.92 17.22 -16.30
N GLU A 124 2.50 18.04 -17.17
CA GLU A 124 2.80 17.68 -18.57
C GLU A 124 3.89 16.60 -18.63
N ALA A 125 4.92 16.71 -17.80
CA ALA A 125 6.00 15.73 -17.71
C ALA A 125 5.47 14.34 -17.29
N ILE A 126 4.56 14.26 -16.32
CA ILE A 126 3.89 13.01 -15.92
C ILE A 126 3.10 12.42 -17.10
N ALA A 127 2.35 13.24 -17.82
CA ALA A 127 1.58 12.78 -18.98
C ALA A 127 2.49 12.29 -20.12
N ALA A 128 3.56 13.04 -20.44
CA ALA A 128 4.55 12.67 -21.44
C ALA A 128 5.26 11.35 -21.08
N THR A 129 5.66 11.18 -19.81
CA THR A 129 6.31 9.96 -19.35
C THR A 129 5.39 8.74 -19.46
N LYS A 130 4.13 8.85 -19.01
CA LYS A 130 3.14 7.78 -19.15
C LYS A 130 2.94 7.34 -20.60
N LYS A 131 2.84 8.31 -21.51
CA LYS A 131 2.71 8.06 -22.94
C LYS A 131 3.95 7.34 -23.49
N PHE A 132 5.13 7.89 -23.24
CA PHE A 132 6.41 7.34 -23.71
C PHE A 132 6.64 5.91 -23.24
N VAL A 133 6.45 5.63 -21.95
CA VAL A 133 6.63 4.30 -21.36
C VAL A 133 5.71 3.26 -22.01
N THR A 134 4.46 3.64 -22.29
CA THR A 134 3.47 2.77 -22.93
C THR A 134 3.80 2.52 -24.39
N GLU A 135 4.13 3.56 -25.16
CA GLU A 135 4.45 3.48 -26.59
C GLU A 135 5.73 2.67 -26.84
N LYS A 136 6.73 2.79 -25.97
CA LYS A 136 7.98 2.03 -26.06
C LYS A 136 7.89 0.60 -25.51
N GLY A 137 6.79 0.25 -24.85
CA GLY A 137 6.61 -1.08 -24.25
C GLY A 137 7.58 -1.38 -23.09
N ILE A 138 8.23 -0.34 -22.53
CA ILE A 138 9.19 -0.48 -21.41
C ILE A 138 8.51 -0.52 -20.03
N GLY A 139 7.18 -0.33 -19.99
CA GLY A 139 6.40 -0.38 -18.78
C GLY A 139 4.91 -0.24 -19.05
N ARG A 140 4.14 -0.15 -17.98
CA ARG A 140 2.68 0.04 -18.03
C ARG A 140 2.20 1.04 -16.99
N VAL A 141 1.19 1.82 -17.32
CA VAL A 141 0.49 2.66 -16.35
C VAL A 141 -0.47 1.80 -15.54
N LYS A 142 -0.34 1.84 -14.21
CA LYS A 142 -1.24 1.16 -13.29
C LYS A 142 -1.86 2.17 -12.34
N VAL A 143 -3.16 2.10 -12.15
CA VAL A 143 -3.88 2.88 -11.14
C VAL A 143 -3.97 2.02 -9.88
N ASN A 144 -3.39 2.50 -8.79
CA ASN A 144 -3.52 1.87 -7.49
C ASN A 144 -4.53 2.68 -6.66
N TYR A 145 -5.55 1.99 -6.16
CA TYR A 145 -6.53 2.57 -5.26
C TYR A 145 -6.08 2.34 -3.82
N ARG A 146 -6.03 3.41 -3.03
CA ARG A 146 -5.80 3.31 -1.60
C ARG A 146 -7.12 3.57 -0.89
N LEU A 147 -7.71 2.52 -0.37
CA LEU A 147 -8.88 2.62 0.49
C LEU A 147 -8.45 3.03 1.90
N ARG A 148 -9.26 3.84 2.55
CA ARG A 148 -9.07 4.16 3.96
C ARG A 148 -9.79 3.11 4.80
N ASP A 149 -9.05 2.23 5.44
CA ASP A 149 -9.59 1.16 6.30
C ASP A 149 -10.53 1.67 7.39
N ALA A 150 -10.31 2.90 7.84
CA ALA A 150 -11.14 3.55 8.87
C ALA A 150 -12.64 3.61 8.55
N ILE A 151 -13.06 3.44 7.29
CA ILE A 151 -14.47 3.42 6.90
C ILE A 151 -15.06 2.01 7.08
N PHE A 152 -14.26 0.96 6.82
CA PHE A 152 -14.70 -0.43 6.86
C PHE A 152 -14.45 -1.12 8.22
N SER A 153 -13.43 -0.72 8.94
CA SER A 153 -13.03 -1.32 10.23
C SER A 153 -13.62 -0.63 11.46
N ARG A 154 -14.57 0.28 11.29
CA ARG A 154 -15.27 0.84 12.44
C ARG A 154 -16.25 -0.18 12.99
N GLN A 155 -16.08 -0.53 14.25
CA GLN A 155 -16.95 -1.39 15.04
C GLN A 155 -18.35 -0.79 15.18
N ARG A 156 -19.20 -1.02 14.17
CA ARG A 156 -20.57 -0.53 14.13
C ARG A 156 -21.52 -1.72 14.09
N TYR A 157 -22.68 -1.54 14.71
CA TYR A 157 -23.77 -2.50 14.56
C TYR A 157 -24.57 -2.22 13.29
N TRP A 158 -24.94 -0.93 13.08
CA TRP A 158 -25.75 -0.51 11.95
C TRP A 158 -24.94 -0.50 10.66
N GLY A 159 -25.39 -1.28 9.74
CA GLY A 159 -24.77 -1.46 8.43
C GLY A 159 -25.14 -2.82 7.85
N GLU A 160 -24.69 -3.10 6.65
CA GLU A 160 -24.90 -4.40 6.01
C GLU A 160 -23.86 -5.39 6.54
N PRO A 161 -24.29 -6.58 7.03
CA PRO A 161 -23.35 -7.60 7.47
C PRO A 161 -22.50 -8.09 6.29
N PHE A 162 -21.20 -8.33 6.54
CA PHE A 162 -20.38 -9.02 5.56
C PHE A 162 -20.82 -10.49 5.47
N PRO A 163 -21.15 -10.99 4.25
CA PRO A 163 -21.56 -12.36 4.06
C PRO A 163 -20.34 -13.31 4.04
N VAL A 164 -19.59 -13.30 5.14
CA VAL A 164 -18.32 -14.05 5.28
C VAL A 164 -18.33 -14.84 6.58
N TYR A 165 -17.94 -16.11 6.48
CA TYR A 165 -17.64 -16.96 7.63
C TYR A 165 -16.18 -17.44 7.58
N TYR A 166 -15.64 -17.89 8.70
CA TYR A 166 -14.24 -18.30 8.80
C TYR A 166 -14.11 -19.80 9.01
N LYS A 167 -13.50 -20.48 8.02
CA LYS A 167 -13.14 -21.90 8.12
C LYS A 167 -11.61 -22.01 8.21
N ASP A 168 -11.14 -22.61 9.31
CA ASP A 168 -9.69 -22.74 9.59
C ASP A 168 -8.94 -21.39 9.54
N GLY A 169 -9.61 -20.32 10.00
CA GLY A 169 -9.09 -18.96 9.95
C GLY A 169 -9.10 -18.28 8.57
N MET A 170 -9.57 -18.98 7.53
CA MET A 170 -9.67 -18.45 6.17
C MET A 170 -11.09 -17.98 5.88
N PRO A 171 -11.26 -16.75 5.32
CA PRO A 171 -12.57 -16.23 4.96
C PRO A 171 -13.21 -17.03 3.81
N GLN A 172 -14.47 -17.35 3.97
CA GLN A 172 -15.31 -18.01 2.97
C GLN A 172 -16.58 -17.20 2.76
N MET A 173 -17.08 -17.13 1.53
CA MET A 173 -18.33 -16.44 1.22
C MET A 173 -19.54 -17.31 1.61
N VAL A 174 -20.54 -16.67 2.21
CA VAL A 174 -21.87 -17.26 2.33
C VAL A 174 -22.47 -17.38 0.92
N PRO A 175 -23.12 -18.51 0.56
CA PRO A 175 -23.71 -18.69 -0.76
C PRO A 175 -24.71 -17.59 -1.11
N GLU A 176 -24.71 -17.14 -2.36
CA GLU A 176 -25.53 -16.00 -2.83
C GLU A 176 -27.04 -16.25 -2.62
N GLU A 177 -27.49 -17.51 -2.76
CA GLU A 177 -28.87 -17.88 -2.50
C GLU A 177 -29.33 -17.72 -1.04
N CYS A 178 -28.39 -17.49 -0.11
CA CYS A 178 -28.66 -17.30 1.31
C CYS A 178 -28.62 -15.82 1.73
N LEU A 179 -28.51 -14.92 0.79
CA LEU A 179 -28.52 -13.47 1.03
C LEU A 179 -29.93 -12.88 0.86
N PRO A 180 -30.22 -11.77 1.56
CA PRO A 180 -29.37 -11.03 2.48
C PRO A 180 -29.23 -11.70 3.86
N LEU A 181 -28.09 -11.44 4.53
CA LEU A 181 -27.96 -11.74 5.96
C LEU A 181 -28.65 -10.65 6.77
N GLU A 182 -29.61 -11.02 7.61
CA GLU A 182 -30.31 -10.09 8.49
C GLU A 182 -29.52 -9.90 9.80
N LEU A 183 -29.44 -8.65 10.28
CA LEU A 183 -28.84 -8.34 11.57
C LEU A 183 -29.68 -8.93 12.71
N PRO A 184 -29.06 -9.67 13.64
CA PRO A 184 -29.79 -10.22 14.79
C PRO A 184 -30.12 -9.12 15.82
N GLU A 185 -31.16 -9.30 16.60
CA GLU A 185 -31.39 -8.46 17.77
C GLU A 185 -30.30 -8.63 18.83
N ILE A 186 -29.79 -7.50 19.37
CA ILE A 186 -28.79 -7.49 20.45
C ILE A 186 -29.23 -6.56 21.58
N GLU A 187 -28.84 -6.89 22.81
CA GLU A 187 -29.25 -6.14 23.99
C GLU A 187 -28.58 -4.76 24.10
N THR A 188 -27.39 -4.59 23.50
CA THR A 188 -26.65 -3.34 23.51
C THR A 188 -25.77 -3.19 22.28
N TYR A 189 -25.69 -1.97 21.75
CA TYR A 189 -24.92 -1.62 20.54
C TYR A 189 -23.48 -1.17 20.84
N LYS A 190 -22.99 -1.42 22.06
CA LYS A 190 -21.60 -1.15 22.43
C LYS A 190 -20.70 -2.32 22.04
N PRO A 191 -19.42 -2.09 21.74
CA PRO A 191 -18.45 -3.16 21.60
C PRO A 191 -18.45 -4.08 22.81
N THR A 192 -17.94 -5.31 22.64
CA THR A 192 -17.78 -6.25 23.75
C THR A 192 -16.70 -5.74 24.72
N GLU A 193 -16.62 -6.33 25.88
CA GLU A 193 -15.58 -5.99 26.88
C GLU A 193 -14.18 -6.36 26.40
N THR A 194 -14.07 -7.29 25.45
CA THR A 194 -12.84 -7.70 24.78
C THR A 194 -12.49 -6.84 23.56
N GLY A 195 -13.32 -5.83 23.24
CA GLY A 195 -13.10 -4.92 22.11
C GLY A 195 -13.64 -5.41 20.77
N GLU A 196 -14.37 -6.54 20.74
CA GLU A 196 -15.03 -7.00 19.52
C GLU A 196 -16.19 -6.09 19.12
N PRO A 197 -16.57 -6.05 17.82
CA PRO A 197 -17.74 -5.31 17.35
C PRO A 197 -19.03 -5.71 18.07
N PRO A 198 -20.08 -4.85 18.05
CA PRO A 198 -21.36 -5.13 18.70
C PRO A 198 -22.00 -6.48 18.33
N LEU A 199 -21.81 -6.96 17.09
CA LEU A 199 -22.26 -8.30 16.66
C LEU A 199 -21.64 -9.45 17.47
N GLY A 200 -20.49 -9.23 18.10
CA GLY A 200 -19.92 -10.19 19.04
C GLY A 200 -20.80 -10.48 20.25
N ARG A 201 -21.80 -9.63 20.56
CA ARG A 201 -22.83 -9.85 21.62
C ARG A 201 -24.02 -10.68 21.15
N ALA A 202 -24.18 -10.86 19.86
CA ALA A 202 -25.28 -11.65 19.31
C ALA A 202 -25.17 -13.09 19.74
N LYS A 203 -26.27 -13.70 20.15
CA LYS A 203 -26.35 -15.14 20.47
C LYS A 203 -26.42 -15.96 19.17
N LYS A 204 -27.24 -15.52 18.22
CA LYS A 204 -27.44 -16.20 16.93
C LYS A 204 -26.62 -15.48 15.86
N TRP A 205 -25.34 -15.82 15.76
CA TRP A 205 -24.41 -15.25 14.77
C TRP A 205 -23.25 -16.21 14.43
N ALA A 206 -23.62 -17.39 13.89
CA ALA A 206 -22.71 -18.38 13.35
C ALA A 206 -23.33 -18.99 12.08
N TRP A 207 -22.54 -19.48 11.15
CA TRP A 207 -22.97 -20.05 9.90
C TRP A 207 -22.96 -21.59 9.94
N ASP A 208 -24.10 -22.23 9.76
CA ASP A 208 -24.19 -23.67 9.52
C ASP A 208 -24.12 -23.93 8.01
N ALA A 209 -23.00 -24.48 7.56
CA ALA A 209 -22.72 -24.67 6.13
C ALA A 209 -23.54 -25.85 5.52
N GLU A 210 -24.03 -26.78 6.34
CA GLU A 210 -24.87 -27.89 5.89
C GLU A 210 -26.33 -27.45 5.76
N LYS A 211 -26.85 -26.76 6.77
CA LYS A 211 -28.23 -26.25 6.77
C LYS A 211 -28.41 -24.96 5.99
N LYS A 212 -27.29 -24.28 5.68
CA LYS A 212 -27.28 -22.98 4.99
C LYS A 212 -28.09 -21.90 5.72
N GLU A 213 -27.92 -21.82 7.03
CA GLU A 213 -28.63 -20.85 7.89
C GLU A 213 -27.74 -20.28 8.99
N VAL A 214 -28.16 -19.12 9.51
CA VAL A 214 -27.52 -18.51 10.67
C VAL A 214 -28.05 -19.18 11.96
N VAL A 215 -27.13 -19.69 12.77
CA VAL A 215 -27.43 -20.45 13.99
C VAL A 215 -26.82 -19.82 15.25
N ASP A 216 -27.08 -20.40 16.41
CA ASP A 216 -26.48 -19.95 17.66
C ASP A 216 -24.96 -20.16 17.66
N LYS A 217 -24.22 -19.13 18.11
CA LYS A 217 -22.76 -19.16 18.10
C LYS A 217 -22.15 -20.20 19.05
N SER A 218 -22.93 -20.70 20.04
CA SER A 218 -22.50 -21.80 20.91
C SER A 218 -22.35 -23.13 20.17
N LEU A 219 -22.90 -23.22 18.94
CA LEU A 219 -22.82 -24.42 18.11
C LEU A 219 -21.56 -24.44 17.22
N VAL A 220 -20.71 -23.41 17.28
CA VAL A 220 -19.47 -23.35 16.49
C VAL A 220 -18.56 -24.54 16.83
N ASP A 221 -18.33 -25.39 15.86
CA ASP A 221 -17.49 -26.58 15.95
C ASP A 221 -16.28 -26.56 15.00
N ASN A 222 -16.21 -25.54 14.13
CA ASN A 222 -15.22 -25.38 13.06
C ASN A 222 -15.15 -26.58 12.08
N LYS A 223 -16.23 -27.35 11.99
CA LYS A 223 -16.40 -28.46 11.04
C LYS A 223 -17.58 -28.24 10.12
N THR A 224 -18.73 -27.98 10.71
CA THR A 224 -20.00 -27.72 10.02
C THR A 224 -20.55 -26.34 10.34
N VAL A 225 -20.30 -25.84 11.57
CA VAL A 225 -20.72 -24.52 12.02
C VAL A 225 -19.49 -23.62 12.25
N PHE A 226 -19.49 -22.48 11.61
CA PHE A 226 -18.35 -21.57 11.54
C PHE A 226 -18.70 -20.17 12.08
N PRO A 227 -17.74 -19.41 12.64
CA PRO A 227 -17.98 -18.03 13.05
C PRO A 227 -18.21 -17.13 11.85
N LEU A 228 -19.22 -16.25 11.92
CA LEU A 228 -19.46 -15.18 10.96
C LEU A 228 -18.62 -13.94 11.25
N GLU A 229 -18.36 -13.14 10.22
CA GLU A 229 -17.72 -11.82 10.35
C GLU A 229 -18.56 -10.91 11.28
N LEU A 230 -17.87 -10.20 12.18
CA LEU A 230 -18.51 -9.36 13.20
C LEU A 230 -18.63 -7.89 12.78
N ASN A 231 -17.93 -7.47 11.74
CA ASN A 231 -18.00 -6.12 11.21
C ASN A 231 -19.18 -5.97 10.25
N THR A 232 -19.64 -4.74 10.07
CA THR A 232 -20.67 -4.37 9.10
C THR A 232 -20.14 -3.32 8.14
N MET A 233 -20.60 -3.37 6.89
CA MET A 233 -20.39 -2.29 5.92
C MET A 233 -21.28 -1.10 6.31
N PRO A 234 -20.77 0.15 6.30
CA PRO A 234 -21.63 1.31 6.49
C PRO A 234 -22.62 1.38 5.32
N GLY A 235 -23.91 1.33 5.63
CA GLY A 235 -24.97 1.54 4.65
C GLY A 235 -24.83 2.93 4.01
N ARG A 236 -25.07 3.03 2.70
CA ARG A 236 -25.27 4.33 2.05
C ARG A 236 -26.52 4.95 2.63
N SER A 237 -26.39 6.10 3.26
CA SER A 237 -27.55 6.98 3.45
C SER A 237 -27.86 7.54 2.06
N GLU A 238 -28.89 7.04 1.42
CA GLU A 238 -29.51 7.75 0.30
C GLU A 238 -30.26 8.95 0.90
N GLU A 239 -29.71 10.16 0.74
CA GLU A 239 -30.46 11.40 0.76
C GLU A 239 -30.96 11.70 -0.65
#